data_cf11cb6ea1c5b4b3c76166f189bfb23b
#
_entry.id   cf11cb6ea1c5b4b3c76166f189bfb23b
#
_cell.length_a   1.000
_cell.length_b   1.000
_cell.length_c   1.000
_cell.angle_alpha   90.00
_cell.angle_beta   90.00
_cell.angle_gamma   90.00
#
_symmetry.space_group_name_H-M   'P 1'
#
loop_
_entity.id
_entity.type
_entity.pdbx_description
1 polymer ?
#
loop_
_entity_poly.entity_id
_entity_poly.type
_entity_poly.pdbx_seq_one_letter_code
_entity_poly.pdbx_strand_id
1 'polypeptide(L)'
;MKKYFSVVLMALCSLTACAKEQVITFDQVPEPAKAIVAAHFDASQIAYVTLDKGLLDADYEVKFNDGRSLEFNKAGELTKVDCKQTEVPSALIPELVRQYVKANFPNAFIIEWGKDDQRWKAELNSGLELEFNSNYEFVRIDD
;
A
#
# COMPACT_ATOMS: atom_id res chain seq x y z
N MET A 1 42.14 39.92 35.31
CA MET A 1 42.20 38.61 34.66
C MET A 1 40.81 38.20 34.26
N LYS A 2 40.48 38.34 32.97
CA LYS A 2 39.17 37.89 32.44
C LYS A 2 39.41 36.59 31.73
N LYS A 3 38.86 35.50 32.31
CA LYS A 3 38.88 34.19 31.70
C LYS A 3 37.66 34.10 30.73
N TYR A 4 37.94 34.16 29.44
CA TYR A 4 36.94 33.90 28.40
C TYR A 4 36.78 32.41 28.28
N PHE A 5 35.64 31.89 28.75
CA PHE A 5 35.25 30.52 28.57
C PHE A 5 34.53 30.43 27.21
N SER A 6 35.30 30.02 26.21
CA SER A 6 34.73 29.77 24.89
C SER A 6 33.94 28.45 24.90
N VAL A 7 32.62 28.54 24.96
CA VAL A 7 31.75 27.40 24.76
C VAL A 7 31.63 27.18 23.26
N VAL A 8 32.39 26.22 22.76
CA VAL A 8 32.18 25.69 21.40
C VAL A 8 30.94 24.78 21.47
N LEU A 9 29.82 25.33 21.06
CA LEU A 9 28.58 24.58 20.84
C LEU A 9 28.74 23.78 19.55
N MET A 10 29.17 22.54 19.70
CA MET A 10 29.25 21.59 18.60
C MET A 10 27.81 21.16 18.28
N ALA A 11 27.20 21.79 17.29
CA ALA A 11 25.91 21.38 16.73
C ALA A 11 26.12 20.04 16.02
N LEU A 12 25.78 18.97 16.70
CA LEU A 12 25.70 17.63 16.13
C LEU A 12 24.45 17.60 15.23
N CYS A 13 24.64 17.95 13.95
CA CYS A 13 23.64 17.67 12.93
C CYS A 13 23.57 16.16 12.77
N SER A 14 22.68 15.52 13.53
CA SER A 14 22.24 14.18 13.26
C SER A 14 21.50 14.20 11.91
N LEU A 15 22.19 13.80 10.86
CA LEU A 15 21.59 13.42 9.59
C LEU A 15 20.76 12.16 9.81
N THR A 16 19.55 12.32 10.34
CA THR A 16 18.53 11.30 10.20
C THR A 16 18.15 11.31 8.72
N ALA A 17 18.66 10.35 7.97
CA ALA A 17 18.12 10.00 6.67
C ALA A 17 16.72 9.44 6.87
N CYS A 18 15.73 10.32 7.08
CA CYS A 18 14.34 9.95 6.99
C CYS A 18 14.06 9.63 5.52
N ALA A 19 13.64 8.39 5.21
CA ALA A 19 12.92 8.09 3.99
C ALA A 19 11.81 9.15 3.87
N LYS A 20 11.92 10.05 2.88
CA LYS A 20 10.95 11.14 2.75
C LYS A 20 9.87 10.69 1.81
N GLU A 21 8.72 10.40 2.40
CA GLU A 21 7.46 10.38 1.68
C GLU A 21 7.25 11.76 1.03
N GLN A 22 7.10 11.75 -0.29
CA GLN A 22 6.97 12.95 -1.09
C GLN A 22 5.61 12.96 -1.76
N VAL A 23 4.87 14.06 -1.62
CA VAL A 23 3.63 14.26 -2.41
C VAL A 23 4.02 14.56 -3.85
N ILE A 24 3.42 13.80 -4.77
CA ILE A 24 3.64 13.92 -6.22
C ILE A 24 2.32 14.08 -6.95
N THR A 25 2.38 14.35 -8.25
CA THR A 25 1.19 14.35 -9.11
C THR A 25 0.90 12.96 -9.64
N PHE A 26 -0.36 12.67 -9.97
CA PHE A 26 -0.76 11.38 -10.53
C PHE A 26 -0.04 11.05 -11.85
N ASP A 27 0.32 12.06 -12.64
CA ASP A 27 1.07 11.88 -13.89
C ASP A 27 2.45 11.24 -13.69
N GLN A 28 3.03 11.37 -12.50
CA GLN A 28 4.34 10.81 -12.16
C GLN A 28 4.28 9.34 -11.74
N VAL A 29 3.09 8.77 -11.59
CA VAL A 29 2.90 7.35 -11.28
C VAL A 29 3.18 6.51 -12.53
N PRO A 30 3.80 5.32 -12.41
CA PRO A 30 4.07 4.44 -13.55
C PRO A 30 2.80 4.10 -14.37
N GLU A 31 2.96 3.97 -15.69
CA GLU A 31 1.83 3.70 -16.59
C GLU A 31 0.98 2.45 -16.22
N PRO A 32 1.56 1.30 -15.80
CA PRO A 32 0.74 0.17 -15.39
C PRO A 32 -0.18 0.48 -14.20
N ALA A 33 0.30 1.27 -13.24
CA ALA A 33 -0.49 1.72 -12.10
C ALA A 33 -1.61 2.68 -12.52
N LYS A 34 -1.32 3.64 -13.41
CA LYS A 34 -2.34 4.54 -13.98
C LYS A 34 -3.44 3.77 -14.70
N ALA A 35 -3.09 2.71 -15.43
CA ALA A 35 -4.05 1.86 -16.12
C ALA A 35 -5.00 1.14 -15.14
N ILE A 36 -4.50 0.66 -14.00
CA ILE A 36 -5.33 0.04 -12.96
C ILE A 36 -6.31 1.05 -12.36
N VAL A 37 -5.84 2.26 -12.04
CA VAL A 37 -6.71 3.32 -11.52
C VAL A 37 -7.79 3.66 -12.54
N ALA A 38 -7.45 3.86 -13.81
CA ALA A 38 -8.39 4.20 -14.86
C ALA A 38 -9.44 3.11 -15.11
N ALA A 39 -9.06 1.83 -14.97
CA ALA A 39 -9.95 0.69 -15.23
C ALA A 39 -10.94 0.41 -14.08
N HIS A 40 -10.56 0.70 -12.83
CA HIS A 40 -11.30 0.23 -11.65
C HIS A 40 -11.71 1.33 -10.68
N PHE A 41 -11.17 2.54 -10.81
CA PHE A 41 -11.42 3.66 -9.89
C PHE A 41 -11.68 4.94 -10.69
N ASP A 42 -12.16 5.96 -10.00
CA ASP A 42 -12.35 7.29 -10.57
C ASP A 42 -11.15 8.18 -10.20
N ALA A 43 -10.31 8.47 -11.20
CA ALA A 43 -9.14 9.33 -11.01
C ALA A 43 -9.49 10.74 -10.55
N SER A 44 -10.70 11.25 -10.83
CA SER A 44 -11.18 12.55 -10.34
C SER A 44 -11.38 12.58 -8.82
N GLN A 45 -11.46 11.42 -8.18
CA GLN A 45 -11.63 11.27 -6.73
C GLN A 45 -10.30 11.06 -5.99
N ILE A 46 -9.18 11.17 -6.66
CA ILE A 46 -7.86 11.12 -6.03
C ILE A 46 -7.68 12.34 -5.13
N ALA A 47 -7.43 12.10 -3.84
CA ALA A 47 -7.13 13.14 -2.87
C ALA A 47 -5.67 13.59 -2.98
N TYR A 48 -4.75 12.63 -2.99
CA TYR A 48 -3.32 12.87 -3.18
C TYR A 48 -2.59 11.57 -3.58
N VAL A 49 -1.38 11.73 -4.07
CA VAL A 49 -0.46 10.64 -4.38
C VAL A 49 0.86 10.88 -3.66
N THR A 50 1.40 9.85 -3.05
CA THR A 50 2.71 9.90 -2.42
C THR A 50 3.70 8.93 -3.06
N LEU A 51 4.96 9.27 -2.96
CA LEU A 51 6.09 8.46 -3.36
C LEU A 51 7.03 8.32 -2.18
N ASP A 52 7.21 7.11 -1.69
CA ASP A 52 8.25 6.76 -0.75
C ASP A 52 9.45 6.21 -1.51
N LYS A 53 10.59 6.89 -1.41
CA LYS A 53 11.85 6.46 -2.02
C LYS A 53 12.75 5.87 -0.94
N GLY A 54 12.85 4.56 -0.91
CA GLY A 54 13.92 3.85 -0.24
C GLY A 54 15.23 3.89 -1.06
N LEU A 55 16.30 3.29 -0.55
CA LEU A 55 17.59 3.21 -1.24
C LEU A 55 17.53 2.35 -2.52
N LEU A 56 16.68 1.34 -2.54
CA LEU A 56 16.55 0.36 -3.64
C LEU A 56 15.13 0.28 -4.19
N ASP A 57 14.14 0.72 -3.42
CA ASP A 57 12.73 0.57 -3.70
C ASP A 57 12.05 1.95 -3.83
N ALA A 58 10.97 1.98 -4.56
CA ALA A 58 10.07 3.11 -4.61
C ALA A 58 8.64 2.57 -4.56
N ASP A 59 7.87 3.08 -3.60
CA ASP A 59 6.48 2.73 -3.42
C ASP A 59 5.60 3.95 -3.67
N TYR A 60 4.55 3.75 -4.46
CA TYR A 60 3.57 4.78 -4.76
C TYR A 60 2.28 4.47 -4.03
N GLU A 61 1.71 5.43 -3.31
CA GLU A 61 0.38 5.33 -2.75
C GLU A 61 -0.56 6.34 -3.43
N VAL A 62 -1.68 5.83 -3.93
CA VAL A 62 -2.79 6.65 -4.44
C VAL A 62 -3.91 6.62 -3.41
N LYS A 63 -4.20 7.76 -2.81
CA LYS A 63 -5.27 7.91 -1.82
C LYS A 63 -6.46 8.63 -2.43
N PHE A 64 -7.65 8.08 -2.21
CA PHE A 64 -8.92 8.65 -2.67
C PHE A 64 -9.63 9.45 -1.57
N ASN A 65 -10.54 10.33 -1.98
CA ASN A 65 -11.30 11.20 -1.06
C ASN A 65 -12.15 10.43 -0.04
N ASP A 66 -12.59 9.23 -0.37
CA ASP A 66 -13.38 8.34 0.49
C ASP A 66 -12.54 7.48 1.44
N GLY A 67 -11.21 7.62 1.41
CA GLY A 67 -10.27 6.90 2.23
C GLY A 67 -9.73 5.60 1.63
N ARG A 68 -10.27 5.13 0.50
CA ARG A 68 -9.69 4.00 -0.24
C ARG A 68 -8.26 4.32 -0.68
N SER A 69 -7.44 3.31 -0.84
CA SER A 69 -6.06 3.50 -1.31
C SER A 69 -5.54 2.33 -2.13
N LEU A 70 -4.58 2.63 -2.99
CA LEU A 70 -3.82 1.68 -3.78
C LEU A 70 -2.33 1.91 -3.55
N GLU A 71 -1.58 0.84 -3.38
CA GLU A 71 -0.12 0.89 -3.32
C GLU A 71 0.49 0.13 -4.50
N PHE A 72 1.52 0.70 -5.08
CA PHE A 72 2.22 0.14 -6.23
C PHE A 72 3.72 0.17 -5.99
N ASN A 73 4.42 -0.83 -6.50
CA ASN A 73 5.87 -0.84 -6.50
C ASN A 73 6.45 0.09 -7.61
N LYS A 74 7.76 0.16 -7.70
CA LYS A 74 8.50 0.95 -8.70
C LYS A 74 8.11 0.62 -10.14
N ALA A 75 7.73 -0.62 -10.42
CA ALA A 75 7.30 -1.05 -11.75
C ALA A 75 5.83 -0.69 -12.06
N GLY A 76 5.08 -0.20 -11.07
CA GLY A 76 3.66 0.07 -11.21
C GLY A 76 2.77 -1.16 -11.01
N GLU A 77 3.31 -2.22 -10.41
CA GLU A 77 2.54 -3.40 -10.04
C GLU A 77 1.82 -3.16 -8.71
N LEU A 78 0.55 -3.57 -8.64
CA LEU A 78 -0.27 -3.42 -7.45
C LEU A 78 0.26 -4.30 -6.31
N THR A 79 0.61 -3.70 -5.19
CA THR A 79 1.06 -4.39 -3.97
C THR A 79 0.00 -4.40 -2.89
N LYS A 80 -0.91 -3.41 -2.88
CA LYS A 80 -2.01 -3.34 -1.93
C LYS A 80 -3.19 -2.56 -2.50
N VAL A 81 -4.40 -3.00 -2.16
CA VAL A 81 -5.65 -2.28 -2.38
C VAL A 81 -6.49 -2.36 -1.11
N ASP A 82 -6.89 -1.19 -0.60
CA ASP A 82 -7.76 -1.04 0.56
C ASP A 82 -9.02 -0.28 0.14
N CYS A 83 -10.15 -0.99 0.10
CA CYS A 83 -11.45 -0.44 -0.26
C CYS A 83 -12.35 -0.13 0.95
N LYS A 84 -11.78 -0.16 2.16
CA LYS A 84 -12.47 0.14 3.43
C LYS A 84 -13.66 -0.79 3.67
N GLN A 85 -14.87 -0.32 3.44
CA GLN A 85 -16.10 -1.08 3.66
C GLN A 85 -16.69 -1.66 2.37
N THR A 86 -16.08 -1.38 1.22
CA THR A 86 -16.55 -1.83 -0.08
C THR A 86 -15.72 -2.98 -0.62
N GLU A 87 -16.31 -3.75 -1.53
CA GLU A 87 -15.63 -4.88 -2.15
C GLU A 87 -14.49 -4.41 -3.05
N VAL A 88 -13.35 -5.08 -2.95
CA VAL A 88 -12.23 -4.89 -3.88
C VAL A 88 -12.67 -5.39 -5.27
N PRO A 89 -12.43 -4.63 -6.35
CA PRO A 89 -12.72 -5.10 -7.71
C PRO A 89 -12.14 -6.50 -7.96
N SER A 90 -12.99 -7.42 -8.37
CA SER A 90 -12.62 -8.84 -8.51
C SER A 90 -11.46 -9.08 -9.48
N ALA A 91 -11.30 -8.22 -10.49
CA ALA A 91 -10.19 -8.26 -11.44
C ALA A 91 -8.82 -8.03 -10.79
N LEU A 92 -8.76 -7.40 -9.61
CA LEU A 92 -7.52 -7.15 -8.87
C LEU A 92 -7.14 -8.32 -7.94
N ILE A 93 -8.03 -9.29 -7.76
CA ILE A 93 -7.81 -10.44 -6.89
C ILE A 93 -7.48 -11.68 -7.74
N PRO A 94 -6.41 -12.42 -7.43
CA PRO A 94 -6.09 -13.68 -8.12
C PRO A 94 -7.26 -14.67 -8.06
N GLU A 95 -7.46 -15.41 -9.14
CA GLU A 95 -8.60 -16.33 -9.25
C GLU A 95 -8.64 -17.40 -8.15
N LEU A 96 -7.47 -17.96 -7.80
CA LEU A 96 -7.38 -18.96 -6.72
C LEU A 96 -7.87 -18.40 -5.37
N VAL A 97 -7.55 -17.14 -5.07
CA VAL A 97 -8.02 -16.47 -3.87
C VAL A 97 -9.53 -16.26 -3.91
N ARG A 98 -10.06 -15.79 -5.03
CA ARG A 98 -11.51 -15.60 -5.22
C ARG A 98 -12.29 -16.92 -5.06
N GLN A 99 -11.78 -17.99 -5.66
CA GLN A 99 -12.39 -19.32 -5.55
C GLN A 99 -12.36 -19.83 -4.11
N TYR A 100 -11.25 -19.65 -3.40
CA TYR A 100 -11.12 -20.03 -2.00
C TYR A 100 -12.13 -19.31 -1.11
N VAL A 101 -12.20 -17.97 -1.24
CA VAL A 101 -13.15 -17.16 -0.45
C VAL A 101 -14.60 -17.55 -0.76
N LYS A 102 -14.96 -17.73 -2.03
CA LYS A 102 -16.30 -18.13 -2.44
C LYS A 102 -16.70 -19.51 -1.88
N ALA A 103 -15.77 -20.46 -1.86
CA ALA A 103 -16.02 -21.81 -1.37
C ALA A 103 -16.13 -21.89 0.15
N ASN A 104 -15.35 -21.12 0.89
CA ASN A 104 -15.24 -21.22 2.35
C ASN A 104 -15.97 -20.12 3.11
N PHE A 105 -16.16 -18.94 2.48
CA PHE A 105 -16.81 -17.77 3.05
C PHE A 105 -17.83 -17.17 2.07
N PRO A 106 -18.89 -17.91 1.68
CA PRO A 106 -19.76 -17.53 0.57
C PRO A 106 -20.56 -16.25 0.80
N ASN A 107 -20.72 -15.84 2.06
CA ASN A 107 -21.44 -14.61 2.43
C ASN A 107 -20.52 -13.43 2.71
N ALA A 108 -19.21 -13.59 2.52
CA ALA A 108 -18.23 -12.55 2.73
C ALA A 108 -17.63 -12.08 1.39
N PHE A 109 -17.07 -10.87 1.41
CA PHE A 109 -16.31 -10.32 0.30
C PHE A 109 -15.02 -9.69 0.82
N ILE A 110 -14.03 -9.55 -0.08
CA ILE A 110 -12.72 -8.99 0.23
C ILE A 110 -12.82 -7.47 0.20
N ILE A 111 -12.40 -6.82 1.28
CA ILE A 111 -12.33 -5.35 1.42
C ILE A 111 -10.90 -4.82 1.33
N GLU A 112 -9.91 -5.65 1.61
CA GLU A 112 -8.49 -5.34 1.46
C GLU A 112 -7.74 -6.55 0.89
N TRP A 113 -6.82 -6.28 -0.02
CA TRP A 113 -5.90 -7.27 -0.58
C TRP A 113 -4.51 -6.66 -0.68
N GLY A 114 -3.50 -7.34 -0.17
CA GLY A 114 -2.15 -6.80 -0.21
C GLY A 114 -1.08 -7.81 0.11
N LYS A 115 0.14 -7.44 -0.24
CA LYS A 115 1.35 -8.19 0.09
C LYS A 115 1.91 -7.67 1.41
N ASP A 116 2.22 -8.60 2.30
CA ASP A 116 2.90 -8.33 3.56
C ASP A 116 4.10 -9.28 3.64
N ASP A 117 5.29 -8.72 3.57
CA ASP A 117 6.56 -9.46 3.42
C ASP A 117 6.52 -10.44 2.24
N GLN A 118 6.49 -11.74 2.53
CA GLN A 118 6.47 -12.81 1.53
C GLN A 118 5.09 -13.44 1.34
N ARG A 119 4.06 -12.92 2.03
CA ARG A 119 2.71 -13.45 2.00
C ARG A 119 1.74 -12.44 1.44
N TRP A 120 0.63 -12.96 0.95
CA TRP A 120 -0.51 -12.17 0.55
C TRP A 120 -1.59 -12.28 1.62
N LYS A 121 -2.30 -11.21 1.86
CA LYS A 121 -3.37 -11.12 2.83
C LYS A 121 -4.64 -10.59 2.20
N ALA A 122 -5.77 -11.24 2.53
CA ALA A 122 -7.10 -10.79 2.19
C ALA A 122 -7.88 -10.52 3.48
N GLU A 123 -8.32 -9.29 3.69
CA GLU A 123 -9.27 -8.97 4.75
C GLU A 123 -10.69 -9.06 4.21
N LEU A 124 -11.54 -9.78 4.92
CA LEU A 124 -12.96 -9.92 4.62
C LEU A 124 -13.77 -8.85 5.36
N ASN A 125 -14.93 -8.52 4.81
CA ASN A 125 -15.89 -7.60 5.45
C ASN A 125 -16.38 -8.09 6.83
N SER A 126 -16.16 -9.35 7.16
CA SER A 126 -16.41 -9.93 8.49
C SER A 126 -15.32 -9.60 9.53
N GLY A 127 -14.19 -9.06 9.11
CA GLY A 127 -13.01 -8.80 9.93
C GLY A 127 -11.99 -9.93 9.97
N LEU A 128 -12.25 -11.06 9.30
CA LEU A 128 -11.27 -12.14 9.19
C LEU A 128 -10.18 -11.76 8.19
N GLU A 129 -8.94 -12.04 8.54
CA GLU A 129 -7.77 -11.91 7.69
C GLU A 129 -7.28 -13.30 7.26
N LEU A 130 -7.16 -13.50 5.95
CA LEU A 130 -6.71 -14.75 5.34
C LEU A 130 -5.32 -14.56 4.75
N GLU A 131 -4.38 -15.44 5.10
CA GLU A 131 -3.05 -15.45 4.52
C GLU A 131 -2.92 -16.48 3.40
N PHE A 132 -2.24 -16.06 2.32
CA PHE A 132 -1.90 -16.87 1.15
C PHE A 132 -0.40 -16.84 0.89
N ASN A 133 0.14 -17.93 0.35
CA ASN A 133 1.54 -17.99 -0.07
C ASN A 133 1.77 -17.27 -1.42
N SER A 134 3.00 -17.30 -1.92
CA SER A 134 3.37 -16.69 -3.21
C SER A 134 2.64 -17.30 -4.42
N ASN A 135 2.10 -18.50 -4.30
CA ASN A 135 1.32 -19.19 -5.33
C ASN A 135 -0.18 -18.96 -5.16
N TYR A 136 -0.58 -18.05 -4.23
CA TYR A 136 -1.99 -17.77 -3.87
C TYR A 136 -2.75 -18.95 -3.28
N GLU A 137 -2.04 -19.89 -2.67
CA GLU A 137 -2.63 -20.99 -1.92
C GLU A 137 -2.84 -20.56 -0.47
N PHE A 138 -4.00 -20.92 0.10
CA PHE A 138 -4.35 -20.58 1.48
C PHE A 138 -3.37 -21.20 2.48
N VAL A 139 -2.94 -20.41 3.46
CA VAL A 139 -2.02 -20.83 4.51
C VAL A 139 -2.73 -20.92 5.87
N ARG A 140 -3.36 -19.81 6.30
CA ARG A 140 -4.03 -19.73 7.60
C ARG A 140 -4.98 -18.53 7.69
N ILE A 141 -5.81 -18.56 8.73
CA ILE A 141 -6.51 -17.38 9.21
C ILE A 141 -5.57 -16.68 10.21
N ASP A 142 -5.39 -15.37 10.05
CA ASP A 142 -4.66 -14.53 10.99
C ASP A 142 -5.69 -13.77 11.84
N ASP A 143 -5.58 -13.89 13.17
CA ASP A 143 -6.50 -13.25 14.14
C ASP A 143 -5.89 -11.96 14.70
#